data_c716a92aacc95e3178c163f6cbb91e4a
#
_entry.id   c716a92aacc95e3178c163f6cbb91e4a
#
_cell.length_a   1.000
_cell.length_b   1.000
_cell.length_c   1.000
_cell.angle_alpha   90.00
_cell.angle_beta   90.00
_cell.angle_gamma   90.00
#
_symmetry.space_group_name_H-M   'P 1'
#
loop_
_entity.id
_entity.type
_entity.pdbx_description
1 polymer ?
#
loop_
_entity_poly.entity_id
_entity_poly.type
_entity_poly.pdbx_seq_one_letter_code
_entity_poly.pdbx_strand_id
1 'polypeptide(L)'
;LLSRSRVYALRPLTIDDVVSVCARALADEPRGLGLQRLQADRETLRWLAEQADGDARRALGALEAVAQVLPADAALTRDALADALGTRVVSYDRVDVDRTAVLSAFHKSLRGSDPHAVLYWLARGLQAGEDPQIFLRRLAAMATEDIGLADPQAIGIVMTAWETFRRLGPAEGERAVAQAAVYCAVAPKSNRLYLAWAAARAAAAESPSVAVPAHLLNSEMHLRADPERRVPYENPHDHPGVFVAQPYQPPHLHGKTYYHPLSVGEEK
;
A
#
# COMPACT_ATOMS: atom_id res chain seq x y z
N LEU A 1 -9.40 -18.12 -0.38
CA LEU A 1 -9.07 -18.57 0.99
C LEU A 1 -10.19 -18.21 1.99
N LEU A 2 -10.74 -17.01 1.98
CA LEU A 2 -11.80 -16.58 2.92
C LEU A 2 -13.09 -17.42 2.84
N SER A 3 -13.41 -17.97 1.66
CA SER A 3 -14.61 -18.79 1.46
C SER A 3 -14.52 -20.20 2.11
N ARG A 4 -13.34 -20.60 2.58
CA ARG A 4 -13.09 -21.92 3.17
C ARG A 4 -12.53 -21.86 4.60
N SER A 5 -12.44 -20.65 5.19
CA SER A 5 -11.89 -20.42 6.53
C SER A 5 -12.95 -19.77 7.42
N ARG A 6 -12.98 -20.17 8.70
CA ARG A 6 -13.76 -19.43 9.72
C ARG A 6 -12.95 -18.22 10.15
N VAL A 7 -13.56 -17.05 10.09
CA VAL A 7 -12.95 -15.79 10.56
C VAL A 7 -13.34 -15.55 12.01
N TYR A 8 -12.35 -15.43 12.89
CA TYR A 8 -12.53 -15.06 14.29
C TYR A 8 -11.96 -13.66 14.49
N ALA A 9 -12.79 -12.71 14.90
CA ALA A 9 -12.35 -11.39 15.28
C ALA A 9 -11.87 -11.42 16.74
N LEU A 10 -10.57 -11.19 16.96
CA LEU A 10 -10.01 -11.03 18.29
C LEU A 10 -10.10 -9.56 18.69
N ARG A 11 -10.45 -9.30 19.96
CA ARG A 11 -10.41 -7.95 20.52
C ARG A 11 -8.99 -7.66 21.01
N PRO A 12 -8.54 -6.39 20.93
CA PRO A 12 -7.31 -5.96 21.58
C PRO A 12 -7.34 -6.28 23.08
N LEU A 13 -6.18 -6.57 23.64
CA LEU A 13 -6.04 -6.75 25.08
C LEU A 13 -6.28 -5.42 25.80
N THR A 14 -6.92 -5.48 26.95
CA THR A 14 -7.03 -4.34 27.85
C THR A 14 -5.73 -4.12 28.62
N ILE A 15 -5.53 -2.94 29.19
CA ILE A 15 -4.38 -2.67 30.07
C ILE A 15 -4.31 -3.68 31.21
N ASP A 16 -5.44 -4.03 31.83
CA ASP A 16 -5.48 -5.00 32.94
C ASP A 16 -5.14 -6.43 32.46
N ASP A 17 -5.47 -6.80 31.23
CA ASP A 17 -5.05 -8.07 30.63
C ASP A 17 -3.51 -8.11 30.47
N VAL A 18 -2.89 -7.04 29.98
CA VAL A 18 -1.44 -6.95 29.82
C VAL A 18 -0.74 -6.95 31.21
N VAL A 19 -1.26 -6.23 32.18
CA VAL A 19 -0.77 -6.29 33.57
C VAL A 19 -0.78 -7.73 34.09
N SER A 20 -1.87 -8.46 33.87
CA SER A 20 -2.02 -9.85 34.28
C SER A 20 -1.00 -10.78 33.60
N VAL A 21 -0.75 -10.55 32.31
CA VAL A 21 0.27 -11.29 31.53
C VAL A 21 1.67 -11.02 32.06
N CYS A 22 2.02 -9.75 32.33
CA CYS A 22 3.32 -9.36 32.90
C CYS A 22 3.53 -9.93 34.28
N ALA A 23 2.53 -9.82 35.16
CA ALA A 23 2.61 -10.40 36.51
C ALA A 23 2.83 -11.93 36.49
N ARG A 24 2.14 -12.64 35.60
CA ARG A 24 2.32 -14.07 35.41
C ARG A 24 3.72 -14.40 34.87
N ALA A 25 4.26 -13.62 33.93
CA ALA A 25 5.61 -13.84 33.41
C ALA A 25 6.69 -13.67 34.48
N LEU A 26 6.49 -12.73 35.40
CA LEU A 26 7.41 -12.54 36.56
C LEU A 26 7.30 -13.64 37.61
N ALA A 27 6.17 -14.32 37.71
CA ALA A 27 5.93 -15.41 38.65
C ALA A 27 6.24 -16.81 38.10
N ASP A 28 6.24 -17.02 36.79
CA ASP A 28 6.42 -18.33 36.13
C ASP A 28 7.93 -18.68 36.10
N GLU A 29 8.37 -19.61 36.94
CA GLU A 29 9.76 -20.06 36.97
C GLU A 29 10.18 -20.89 35.75
N PRO A 30 9.40 -21.88 35.27
CA PRO A 30 9.84 -22.74 34.17
C PRO A 30 9.76 -22.08 32.78
N ARG A 31 8.91 -21.08 32.57
CA ARG A 31 8.65 -20.49 31.23
C ARG A 31 8.76 -18.96 31.18
N GLY A 32 8.91 -18.32 32.34
CA GLY A 32 8.99 -16.86 32.48
C GLY A 32 10.28 -16.42 33.18
N LEU A 33 10.18 -15.33 33.91
CA LEU A 33 11.26 -14.65 34.59
C LEU A 33 11.29 -14.96 36.12
N GLY A 34 10.50 -15.92 36.60
CA GLY A 34 10.33 -16.23 38.01
C GLY A 34 11.63 -16.60 38.75
N LEU A 35 12.59 -17.24 38.03
CA LEU A 35 13.90 -17.57 38.63
C LEU A 35 14.73 -16.34 39.03
N GLN A 36 14.48 -15.18 38.40
CA GLN A 36 15.18 -13.93 38.75
C GLN A 36 14.55 -13.20 39.94
N ARG A 37 13.36 -13.59 40.35
CA ARG A 37 12.62 -13.03 41.48
C ARG A 37 12.54 -11.49 41.49
N LEU A 38 12.41 -10.90 40.27
CA LEU A 38 12.28 -9.46 40.13
C LEU A 38 10.98 -8.98 40.76
N GLN A 39 11.07 -7.89 41.50
CA GLN A 39 9.94 -7.33 42.24
C GLN A 39 9.36 -6.16 41.45
N ALA A 40 8.07 -6.23 41.10
CA ALA A 40 7.33 -5.14 40.50
C ALA A 40 6.03 -4.90 41.27
N ASP A 41 5.74 -3.66 41.59
CA ASP A 41 4.44 -3.29 42.07
C ASP A 41 3.43 -3.21 40.92
N ARG A 42 2.15 -3.24 41.26
CA ARG A 42 1.06 -3.19 40.27
C ARG A 42 1.05 -1.89 39.47
N GLU A 43 1.49 -0.80 40.05
CA GLU A 43 1.54 0.52 39.41
C GLU A 43 2.61 0.57 38.31
N THR A 44 3.78 -0.03 38.59
CA THR A 44 4.85 -0.16 37.59
C THR A 44 4.45 -1.06 36.41
N LEU A 45 3.76 -2.19 36.69
CA LEU A 45 3.23 -3.04 35.62
C LEU A 45 2.11 -2.37 34.81
N ARG A 46 1.27 -1.59 35.47
CA ARG A 46 0.24 -0.81 34.78
C ARG A 46 0.84 0.26 33.88
N TRP A 47 1.81 1.00 34.42
CA TRP A 47 2.56 1.97 33.63
C TRP A 47 3.22 1.31 32.39
N LEU A 48 3.87 0.14 32.56
CA LEU A 48 4.43 -0.63 31.44
C LEU A 48 3.38 -1.01 30.41
N ALA A 49 2.21 -1.48 30.85
CA ALA A 49 1.11 -1.86 29.98
C ALA A 49 0.55 -0.66 29.18
N GLU A 50 0.47 0.52 29.82
CA GLU A 50 0.09 1.79 29.17
C GLU A 50 1.12 2.23 28.13
N GLN A 51 2.42 2.18 28.46
CA GLN A 51 3.50 2.52 27.52
C GLN A 51 3.63 1.51 26.37
N ALA A 52 3.26 0.26 26.63
CA ALA A 52 3.17 -0.77 25.60
C ALA A 52 1.89 -0.67 24.74
N ASP A 53 0.99 0.27 25.04
CA ASP A 53 -0.28 0.50 24.34
C ASP A 53 -1.14 -0.78 24.23
N GLY A 54 -1.20 -1.56 25.34
CA GLY A 54 -1.94 -2.82 25.41
C GLY A 54 -1.27 -3.97 24.62
N ASP A 55 -0.02 -3.84 24.18
CA ASP A 55 0.76 -4.89 23.52
C ASP A 55 1.51 -5.77 24.52
N ALA A 56 0.98 -6.97 24.76
CA ALA A 56 1.60 -7.92 25.66
C ALA A 56 3.02 -8.36 25.23
N ARG A 57 3.28 -8.47 23.91
CA ARG A 57 4.59 -8.87 23.40
C ARG A 57 5.62 -7.76 23.65
N ARG A 58 5.25 -6.51 23.41
CA ARG A 58 6.09 -5.34 23.70
C ARG A 58 6.37 -5.22 25.20
N ALA A 59 5.36 -5.39 26.04
CA ALA A 59 5.51 -5.37 27.48
C ALA A 59 6.42 -6.50 27.99
N LEU A 60 6.20 -7.73 27.54
CA LEU A 60 7.04 -8.88 27.89
C LEU A 60 8.48 -8.71 27.40
N GLY A 61 8.67 -8.20 26.20
CA GLY A 61 10.00 -7.94 25.67
C GLY A 61 10.78 -6.87 26.43
N ALA A 62 10.11 -5.85 26.98
CA ALA A 62 10.73 -4.87 27.88
C ALA A 62 11.12 -5.51 29.21
N LEU A 63 10.24 -6.34 29.79
CA LEU A 63 10.57 -7.11 31.00
C LEU A 63 11.80 -8.03 30.80
N GLU A 64 11.86 -8.75 29.68
CA GLU A 64 12.97 -9.61 29.32
C GLU A 64 14.29 -8.83 29.19
N ALA A 65 14.26 -7.67 28.54
CA ALA A 65 15.44 -6.82 28.36
C ALA A 65 15.98 -6.30 29.70
N VAL A 66 15.09 -5.84 30.58
CA VAL A 66 15.46 -5.37 31.91
C VAL A 66 15.96 -6.54 32.79
N ALA A 67 15.33 -7.70 32.69
CA ALA A 67 15.73 -8.89 33.41
C ALA A 67 17.13 -9.38 33.04
N GLN A 68 17.62 -9.13 31.83
CA GLN A 68 19.00 -9.47 31.42
C GLN A 68 20.07 -8.58 32.07
N VAL A 69 19.69 -7.40 32.54
CA VAL A 69 20.63 -6.36 33.03
C VAL A 69 20.57 -6.24 34.57
N LEU A 70 19.39 -6.48 35.14
CA LEU A 70 19.21 -6.37 36.59
C LEU A 70 19.70 -7.64 37.34
N PRO A 71 20.28 -7.48 38.52
CA PRO A 71 20.55 -8.62 39.37
C PRO A 71 19.26 -9.30 39.88
N ALA A 72 19.37 -10.56 40.27
CA ALA A 72 18.25 -11.27 40.91
C ALA A 72 17.75 -10.51 42.15
N ASP A 73 16.50 -10.67 42.48
CA ASP A 73 15.78 -9.99 43.57
C ASP A 73 15.70 -8.45 43.46
N ALA A 74 16.09 -7.85 42.30
CA ALA A 74 16.03 -6.41 42.11
C ALA A 74 14.59 -5.91 41.93
N ALA A 75 14.35 -4.65 42.33
CA ALA A 75 13.10 -3.97 42.02
C ALA A 75 13.09 -3.46 40.59
N LEU A 76 12.01 -3.75 39.88
CA LEU A 76 11.71 -3.17 38.56
C LEU A 76 11.27 -1.71 38.74
N THR A 77 12.06 -0.79 38.17
CA THR A 77 11.72 0.63 38.17
C THR A 77 11.16 1.08 36.84
N ARG A 78 10.35 2.16 36.83
CA ARG A 78 9.82 2.75 35.62
C ARG A 78 10.94 3.24 34.68
N ASP A 79 12.03 3.78 35.24
CA ASP A 79 13.17 4.28 34.48
C ASP A 79 13.87 3.15 33.72
N ALA A 80 14.14 2.01 34.35
CA ALA A 80 14.75 0.84 33.73
C ALA A 80 13.83 0.29 32.58
N LEU A 81 12.51 0.28 32.81
CA LEU A 81 11.55 -0.14 31.79
C LEU A 81 11.42 0.88 30.66
N ALA A 82 11.52 2.18 30.95
CA ALA A 82 11.53 3.24 29.94
C ALA A 82 12.73 3.13 29.01
N ASP A 83 13.93 2.91 29.58
CA ASP A 83 15.16 2.70 28.82
C ASP A 83 15.03 1.46 27.91
N ALA A 84 14.48 0.36 28.42
CA ALA A 84 14.27 -0.85 27.65
C ALA A 84 13.21 -0.69 26.53
N LEU A 85 12.18 0.11 26.77
CA LEU A 85 11.18 0.47 25.76
C LEU A 85 11.75 1.42 24.71
N GLY A 86 12.65 2.35 25.11
CA GLY A 86 13.26 3.35 24.24
C GLY A 86 14.42 2.81 23.39
N THR A 87 15.17 1.85 23.91
CA THR A 87 16.31 1.21 23.20
C THR A 87 15.90 0.15 22.18
N ARG A 88 14.69 -0.40 22.28
CA ARG A 88 14.15 -1.24 21.22
C ARG A 88 13.52 -0.37 20.14
N VAL A 89 14.24 -0.16 19.06
CA VAL A 89 13.64 0.12 17.77
C VAL A 89 12.35 -0.70 17.65
N VAL A 90 11.25 0.01 17.51
CA VAL A 90 9.88 -0.48 17.41
C VAL A 90 9.81 -1.91 16.91
N SER A 91 9.50 -2.86 17.80
CA SER A 91 9.34 -4.27 17.45
C SER A 91 8.08 -4.44 16.59
N TYR A 92 8.29 -4.95 15.44
CA TYR A 92 7.47 -4.95 14.22
C TYR A 92 6.21 -5.84 14.19
N ASP A 93 5.67 -6.35 15.29
CA ASP A 93 4.66 -7.41 15.28
C ASP A 93 3.18 -6.99 15.53
N ARG A 94 2.93 -5.73 15.94
CA ARG A 94 1.57 -5.15 15.85
C ARG A 94 1.27 -4.56 14.46
N VAL A 95 2.30 -4.60 13.66
CA VAL A 95 2.47 -3.85 12.45
C VAL A 95 1.51 -4.30 11.34
N ASP A 96 1.10 -5.56 11.26
CA ASP A 96 0.33 -5.98 10.07
C ASP A 96 -1.11 -5.45 10.03
N VAL A 97 -1.82 -5.39 11.14
CA VAL A 97 -3.20 -4.86 11.16
C VAL A 97 -3.17 -3.33 11.14
N ASP A 98 -2.30 -2.70 11.94
CA ASP A 98 -2.17 -1.23 12.01
C ASP A 98 -1.53 -0.68 10.73
N ARG A 99 -0.53 -1.36 10.18
CA ARG A 99 0.13 -1.06 8.91
C ARG A 99 -0.86 -1.06 7.75
N THR A 100 -1.63 -2.12 7.61
CA THR A 100 -2.66 -2.23 6.56
C THR A 100 -3.72 -1.15 6.73
N ALA A 101 -4.10 -0.81 7.97
CA ALA A 101 -5.04 0.25 8.28
C ALA A 101 -4.50 1.64 7.91
N VAL A 102 -3.24 1.95 8.25
CA VAL A 102 -2.58 3.23 7.90
C VAL A 102 -2.46 3.39 6.39
N LEU A 103 -1.99 2.36 5.68
CA LEU A 103 -1.88 2.40 4.22
C LEU A 103 -3.26 2.52 3.55
N SER A 104 -4.29 1.87 4.11
CA SER A 104 -5.67 1.99 3.63
C SER A 104 -6.24 3.39 3.87
N ALA A 105 -5.98 3.98 5.04
CA ALA A 105 -6.38 5.35 5.36
C ALA A 105 -5.68 6.36 4.45
N PHE A 106 -4.37 6.22 4.25
CA PHE A 106 -3.59 7.03 3.32
C PHE A 106 -4.19 7.00 1.90
N HIS A 107 -4.43 5.80 1.36
CA HIS A 107 -4.98 5.65 0.01
C HIS A 107 -6.40 6.20 -0.13
N LYS A 108 -7.26 6.00 0.89
CA LYS A 108 -8.62 6.54 0.90
C LYS A 108 -8.64 8.06 1.01
N SER A 109 -7.70 8.65 1.77
CA SER A 109 -7.53 10.09 1.87
C SER A 109 -7.09 10.71 0.54
N LEU A 110 -6.17 10.05 -0.20
CA LEU A 110 -5.80 10.44 -1.56
C LEU A 110 -7.02 10.46 -2.48
N ARG A 111 -7.80 9.38 -2.48
CA ARG A 111 -9.02 9.26 -3.29
C ARG A 111 -10.07 10.29 -2.88
N GLY A 112 -10.17 10.60 -1.59
CA GLY A 112 -11.06 11.61 -1.04
C GLY A 112 -10.58 13.06 -1.24
N SER A 113 -9.41 13.27 -1.86
CA SER A 113 -8.82 14.59 -2.11
C SER A 113 -8.60 15.42 -0.83
N ASP A 114 -8.21 14.76 0.26
CA ASP A 114 -7.86 15.40 1.53
C ASP A 114 -6.33 15.41 1.74
N PRO A 115 -5.61 16.50 1.35
CA PRO A 115 -4.16 16.60 1.49
C PRO A 115 -3.69 16.61 2.96
N HIS A 116 -4.51 17.07 3.90
CA HIS A 116 -4.17 17.12 5.31
C HIS A 116 -4.17 15.71 5.92
N ALA A 117 -5.20 14.93 5.66
CA ALA A 117 -5.26 13.53 6.07
C ALA A 117 -4.14 12.70 5.41
N VAL A 118 -3.85 12.94 4.12
CA VAL A 118 -2.75 12.30 3.40
C VAL A 118 -1.41 12.52 4.08
N LEU A 119 -1.07 13.78 4.41
CA LEU A 119 0.16 14.11 5.11
C LEU A 119 0.22 13.47 6.51
N TYR A 120 -0.89 13.47 7.23
CA TYR A 120 -0.96 12.87 8.56
C TYR A 120 -0.68 11.35 8.51
N TRP A 121 -1.36 10.61 7.61
CA TRP A 121 -1.19 9.17 7.50
C TRP A 121 0.19 8.78 6.96
N LEU A 122 0.76 9.58 6.05
CA LEU A 122 2.14 9.43 5.60
C LEU A 122 3.11 9.56 6.78
N ALA A 123 3.02 10.68 7.52
CA ALA A 123 3.90 10.94 8.66
C ALA A 123 3.77 9.86 9.73
N ARG A 124 2.55 9.44 10.06
CA ARG A 124 2.30 8.38 11.03
C ARG A 124 2.94 7.04 10.62
N GLY A 125 2.84 6.68 9.34
CA GLY A 125 3.47 5.47 8.84
C GLY A 125 4.99 5.53 8.89
N LEU A 126 5.58 6.67 8.47
CA LEU A 126 7.04 6.85 8.52
C LEU A 126 7.57 6.83 9.96
N GLN A 127 6.87 7.47 10.92
CA GLN A 127 7.21 7.41 12.34
C GLN A 127 7.09 6.00 12.93
N ALA A 128 6.18 5.17 12.40
CA ALA A 128 6.08 3.77 12.77
C ALA A 128 7.16 2.88 12.13
N GLY A 129 8.09 3.47 11.34
CA GLY A 129 9.18 2.75 10.70
C GLY A 129 8.82 2.11 9.35
N GLU A 130 7.71 2.51 8.71
CA GLU A 130 7.36 2.05 7.38
C GLU A 130 8.37 2.52 6.33
N ASP A 131 8.71 1.62 5.41
CA ASP A 131 9.53 1.96 4.25
C ASP A 131 8.79 2.98 3.35
N PRO A 132 9.34 4.19 3.14
CA PRO A 132 8.76 5.19 2.25
C PRO A 132 8.41 4.68 0.86
N GLN A 133 9.10 3.65 0.37
CA GLN A 133 8.82 3.04 -0.92
C GLN A 133 7.43 2.39 -0.99
N ILE A 134 6.85 1.99 0.14
CA ILE A 134 5.49 1.44 0.19
C ILE A 134 4.47 2.53 -0.13
N PHE A 135 4.66 3.73 0.41
CA PHE A 135 3.83 4.90 0.09
C PHE A 135 4.00 5.32 -1.38
N LEU A 136 5.23 5.31 -1.89
CA LEU A 136 5.48 5.62 -3.30
C LEU A 136 4.80 4.62 -4.25
N ARG A 137 4.78 3.33 -3.93
CA ARG A 137 4.01 2.33 -4.70
C ARG A 137 2.51 2.62 -4.66
N ARG A 138 1.97 3.06 -3.51
CA ARG A 138 0.56 3.45 -3.39
C ARG A 138 0.25 4.73 -4.19
N LEU A 139 1.17 5.69 -4.20
CA LEU A 139 1.05 6.88 -5.04
C LEU A 139 1.08 6.55 -6.53
N ALA A 140 1.97 5.65 -6.97
CA ALA A 140 2.01 5.21 -8.36
C ALA A 140 0.71 4.49 -8.79
N ALA A 141 0.16 3.62 -7.94
CA ALA A 141 -1.14 3.02 -8.17
C ALA A 141 -2.24 4.07 -8.26
N MET A 142 -2.28 5.01 -7.30
CA MET A 142 -3.24 6.13 -7.29
C MET A 142 -3.17 6.97 -8.57
N ALA A 143 -1.96 7.30 -9.03
CA ALA A 143 -1.73 8.09 -10.23
C ALA A 143 -2.27 7.41 -11.49
N THR A 144 -2.27 6.08 -11.55
CA THR A 144 -2.76 5.32 -12.73
C THR A 144 -4.20 4.85 -12.61
N GLU A 145 -4.69 4.57 -11.40
CA GLU A 145 -6.01 3.98 -11.18
C GLU A 145 -7.10 5.02 -10.91
N ASP A 146 -6.79 6.04 -10.08
CA ASP A 146 -7.78 6.99 -9.57
C ASP A 146 -7.63 8.41 -10.17
N ILE A 147 -6.44 8.80 -10.62
CA ILE A 147 -6.19 10.06 -11.32
C ILE A 147 -6.25 9.82 -12.83
N GLY A 148 -5.52 8.84 -13.33
CA GLY A 148 -5.53 8.43 -14.72
C GLY A 148 -5.22 9.58 -15.69
N LEU A 149 -6.04 9.71 -16.72
CA LEU A 149 -5.90 10.74 -17.74
C LEU A 149 -6.51 12.10 -17.36
N ALA A 150 -7.14 12.22 -16.20
CA ALA A 150 -7.57 13.52 -15.68
C ALA A 150 -6.37 14.43 -15.36
N ASP A 151 -5.22 13.82 -14.99
CA ASP A 151 -3.94 14.50 -14.89
C ASP A 151 -2.80 13.54 -15.28
N PRO A 152 -2.39 13.54 -16.56
CA PRO A 152 -1.34 12.66 -17.06
C PRO A 152 0.04 12.90 -16.43
N GLN A 153 0.26 14.05 -15.78
CA GLN A 153 1.53 14.38 -15.13
C GLN A 153 1.71 13.66 -13.79
N ALA A 154 0.62 13.23 -13.16
CA ALA A 154 0.65 12.65 -11.83
C ALA A 154 1.65 11.48 -11.69
N ILE A 155 1.66 10.57 -12.64
CA ILE A 155 2.60 9.44 -12.61
C ILE A 155 4.06 9.90 -12.76
N GLY A 156 4.33 10.90 -13.59
CA GLY A 156 5.67 11.50 -13.76
C GLY A 156 6.17 12.15 -12.47
N ILE A 157 5.31 12.88 -11.77
CA ILE A 157 5.61 13.49 -10.46
C ILE A 157 5.95 12.42 -9.41
N VAL A 158 5.17 11.35 -9.35
CA VAL A 158 5.42 10.24 -8.42
C VAL A 158 6.75 9.55 -8.72
N MET A 159 7.04 9.27 -10.00
CA MET A 159 8.30 8.62 -10.39
C MET A 159 9.51 9.53 -10.14
N THR A 160 9.38 10.83 -10.35
CA THR A 160 10.42 11.81 -10.02
C THR A 160 10.66 11.88 -8.50
N ALA A 161 9.60 11.87 -7.70
CA ALA A 161 9.71 11.83 -6.24
C ALA A 161 10.39 10.54 -5.76
N TRP A 162 10.08 9.41 -6.40
CA TRP A 162 10.72 8.12 -6.10
C TRP A 162 12.22 8.15 -6.35
N GLU A 163 12.64 8.65 -7.51
CA GLU A 163 14.04 8.78 -7.85
C GLU A 163 14.76 9.80 -6.95
N THR A 164 14.10 10.90 -6.59
CA THR A 164 14.61 11.89 -5.66
C THR A 164 14.84 11.28 -4.28
N PHE A 165 13.87 10.50 -3.77
CA PHE A 165 14.01 9.78 -2.51
C PHE A 165 15.20 8.81 -2.54
N ARG A 166 15.37 8.05 -3.62
CA ARG A 166 16.51 7.13 -3.77
C ARG A 166 17.87 7.83 -3.75
N ARG A 167 17.96 9.04 -4.28
CA ARG A 167 19.22 9.80 -4.35
C ARG A 167 19.54 10.55 -3.06
N LEU A 168 18.54 11.12 -2.42
CA LEU A 168 18.74 11.94 -1.22
C LEU A 168 18.72 11.12 0.08
N GLY A 169 18.11 9.93 0.06
CA GLY A 169 17.90 9.10 1.25
C GLY A 169 16.77 9.63 2.15
N PRO A 170 16.50 8.95 3.29
CA PRO A 170 15.35 9.24 4.14
C PRO A 170 15.32 10.65 4.70
N ALA A 171 16.47 11.17 5.17
CA ALA A 171 16.53 12.47 5.88
C ALA A 171 16.00 13.66 5.07
N GLU A 172 16.22 13.65 3.76
CA GLU A 172 15.81 14.73 2.85
C GLU A 172 14.77 14.29 1.83
N GLY A 173 14.81 13.03 1.42
CA GLY A 173 13.94 12.46 0.40
C GLY A 173 12.49 12.32 0.82
N GLU A 174 12.16 12.22 2.11
CA GLU A 174 10.78 12.17 2.61
C GLU A 174 9.95 13.38 2.17
N ARG A 175 10.56 14.55 2.00
CA ARG A 175 9.88 15.75 1.48
C ARG A 175 9.40 15.58 0.05
N ALA A 176 10.16 14.86 -0.79
CA ALA A 176 9.73 14.55 -2.16
C ALA A 176 8.52 13.59 -2.15
N VAL A 177 8.49 12.62 -1.23
CA VAL A 177 7.34 11.73 -1.03
C VAL A 177 6.11 12.53 -0.59
N ALA A 178 6.27 13.44 0.38
CA ALA A 178 5.19 14.30 0.86
C ALA A 178 4.68 15.25 -0.23
N GLN A 179 5.56 15.81 -1.06
CA GLN A 179 5.18 16.65 -2.20
C GLN A 179 4.34 15.88 -3.21
N ALA A 180 4.77 14.68 -3.60
CA ALA A 180 4.01 13.82 -4.51
C ALA A 180 2.66 13.39 -3.92
N ALA A 181 2.61 13.13 -2.62
CA ALA A 181 1.39 12.77 -1.91
C ALA A 181 0.36 13.93 -1.93
N VAL A 182 0.79 15.16 -1.65
CA VAL A 182 -0.07 16.35 -1.74
C VAL A 182 -0.53 16.57 -3.18
N TYR A 183 0.38 16.46 -4.16
CA TYR A 183 0.03 16.59 -5.57
C TYR A 183 -1.08 15.61 -5.96
N CYS A 184 -0.88 14.32 -5.66
CA CYS A 184 -1.88 13.29 -5.95
C CYS A 184 -3.20 13.50 -5.19
N ALA A 185 -3.16 14.10 -3.99
CA ALA A 185 -4.38 14.41 -3.25
C ALA A 185 -5.21 15.50 -3.94
N VAL A 186 -4.59 16.55 -4.45
CA VAL A 186 -5.31 17.70 -5.05
C VAL A 186 -5.58 17.54 -6.55
N ALA A 187 -4.90 16.61 -7.23
CA ALA A 187 -5.12 16.32 -8.64
C ALA A 187 -6.58 15.90 -8.91
N PRO A 188 -7.14 16.24 -10.08
CA PRO A 188 -8.46 15.75 -10.49
C PRO A 188 -8.48 14.22 -10.57
N LYS A 189 -9.62 13.60 -10.31
CA LYS A 189 -9.77 12.15 -10.21
C LYS A 189 -10.60 11.60 -11.36
N SER A 190 -10.06 10.58 -12.06
CA SER A 190 -10.80 9.76 -13.00
C SER A 190 -10.30 8.32 -12.98
N ASN A 191 -11.18 7.38 -12.70
CA ASN A 191 -10.88 5.95 -12.77
C ASN A 191 -11.28 5.34 -14.13
N ARG A 192 -11.53 6.14 -15.15
CA ARG A 192 -12.07 5.66 -16.44
C ARG A 192 -11.11 4.75 -17.17
N LEU A 193 -9.81 5.03 -17.10
CA LEU A 193 -8.79 4.14 -17.67
C LEU A 193 -8.78 2.77 -16.96
N TYR A 194 -8.86 2.75 -15.62
CA TYR A 194 -8.93 1.51 -14.84
C TYR A 194 -10.15 0.65 -15.24
N LEU A 195 -11.33 1.26 -15.33
CA LEU A 195 -12.55 0.58 -15.74
C LEU A 195 -12.48 0.09 -17.20
N ALA A 196 -11.96 0.94 -18.10
CA ALA A 196 -11.76 0.59 -19.51
C ALA A 196 -10.84 -0.62 -19.67
N TRP A 197 -9.73 -0.62 -18.95
CA TRP A 197 -8.79 -1.74 -18.97
C TRP A 197 -9.41 -3.05 -18.44
N ALA A 198 -10.15 -2.97 -17.33
CA ALA A 198 -10.86 -4.13 -16.79
C ALA A 198 -11.88 -4.70 -17.79
N ALA A 199 -12.66 -3.84 -18.45
CA ALA A 199 -13.63 -4.24 -19.47
C ALA A 199 -12.95 -4.86 -20.71
N ALA A 200 -11.85 -4.24 -21.18
CA ALA A 200 -11.08 -4.77 -22.31
C ALA A 200 -10.48 -6.15 -22.01
N ARG A 201 -9.92 -6.32 -20.80
CA ARG A 201 -9.41 -7.62 -20.33
C ARG A 201 -10.49 -8.71 -20.27
N ALA A 202 -11.67 -8.36 -19.78
CA ALA A 202 -12.80 -9.29 -19.74
C ALA A 202 -13.22 -9.74 -21.16
N ALA A 203 -13.36 -8.79 -22.09
CA ALA A 203 -13.68 -9.11 -23.48
C ALA A 203 -12.60 -9.97 -24.17
N ALA A 204 -11.32 -9.71 -23.89
CA ALA A 204 -10.23 -10.53 -24.42
C ALA A 204 -10.24 -11.97 -23.85
N ALA A 205 -10.60 -12.13 -22.56
CA ALA A 205 -10.72 -13.44 -21.94
C ALA A 205 -11.88 -14.28 -22.48
N GLU A 206 -12.97 -13.64 -22.91
CA GLU A 206 -14.13 -14.31 -23.55
C GLU A 206 -13.79 -14.81 -24.97
N SER A 207 -12.73 -14.31 -25.59
CA SER A 207 -12.41 -14.57 -27.01
C SER A 207 -10.92 -14.91 -27.23
N PRO A 208 -10.36 -15.91 -26.54
CA PRO A 208 -8.90 -16.16 -26.55
C PRO A 208 -8.34 -16.60 -27.90
N SER A 209 -9.17 -17.11 -28.81
CA SER A 209 -8.77 -17.70 -30.11
C SER A 209 -9.20 -16.84 -31.30
N VAL A 210 -9.59 -15.57 -31.09
CA VAL A 210 -10.03 -14.71 -32.16
C VAL A 210 -8.83 -14.26 -33.02
N ALA A 211 -8.97 -14.44 -34.35
CA ALA A 211 -7.93 -14.00 -35.29
C ALA A 211 -7.86 -12.47 -35.37
N VAL A 212 -6.65 -11.96 -35.53
CA VAL A 212 -6.41 -10.54 -35.83
C VAL A 212 -7.01 -10.22 -37.20
N PRO A 213 -7.72 -9.09 -37.38
CA PRO A 213 -8.21 -8.65 -38.69
C PRO A 213 -7.08 -8.64 -39.74
N ALA A 214 -7.38 -9.16 -40.95
CA ALA A 214 -6.38 -9.40 -41.96
C ALA A 214 -5.54 -8.16 -42.34
N HIS A 215 -6.16 -6.98 -42.42
CA HIS A 215 -5.48 -5.71 -42.74
C HIS A 215 -4.53 -5.21 -41.66
N LEU A 216 -4.63 -5.73 -40.43
CA LEU A 216 -3.73 -5.37 -39.30
C LEU A 216 -2.51 -6.32 -39.20
N LEU A 217 -2.44 -7.37 -40.04
CA LEU A 217 -1.31 -8.30 -40.03
C LEU A 217 -0.11 -7.65 -40.75
N ASN A 218 1.11 -7.95 -40.31
CA ASN A 218 2.34 -7.54 -40.99
C ASN A 218 2.44 -8.21 -42.37
N SER A 219 3.11 -7.55 -43.31
CA SER A 219 3.26 -8.00 -44.70
C SER A 219 3.76 -9.44 -44.86
N GLU A 220 4.64 -9.92 -44.00
CA GLU A 220 5.10 -11.31 -44.01
C GLU A 220 4.01 -12.32 -43.61
N MET A 221 3.10 -11.96 -42.74
CA MET A 221 1.94 -12.77 -42.38
C MET A 221 0.85 -12.70 -43.45
N HIS A 222 0.75 -11.59 -44.17
CA HIS A 222 -0.11 -11.46 -45.37
C HIS A 222 0.28 -12.41 -46.51
N LEU A 223 1.58 -12.74 -46.65
CA LEU A 223 2.03 -13.70 -47.67
C LEU A 223 1.54 -15.13 -47.41
N ARG A 224 1.17 -15.44 -46.17
CA ARG A 224 0.60 -16.76 -45.76
C ARG A 224 -0.92 -16.78 -45.77
N ALA A 225 -1.55 -15.62 -45.83
CA ALA A 225 -3.01 -15.48 -45.94
C ALA A 225 -3.44 -15.64 -47.41
N ASP A 226 -4.67 -16.15 -47.59
CA ASP A 226 -5.31 -16.32 -48.89
C ASP A 226 -5.22 -15.02 -49.70
N PRO A 227 -4.62 -15.03 -50.91
CA PRO A 227 -4.47 -13.84 -51.77
C PRO A 227 -5.78 -13.13 -52.09
N GLU A 228 -6.90 -13.87 -52.10
CA GLU A 228 -8.24 -13.31 -52.41
C GLU A 228 -8.85 -12.55 -51.21
N ARG A 229 -8.29 -12.66 -50.02
CA ARG A 229 -8.72 -11.98 -48.78
C ARG A 229 -7.83 -10.82 -48.36
N ARG A 230 -6.94 -10.33 -49.22
CA ARG A 230 -6.07 -9.19 -48.92
C ARG A 230 -6.85 -7.90 -48.86
N VAL A 231 -7.15 -7.42 -47.66
CA VAL A 231 -7.61 -6.06 -47.40
C VAL A 231 -6.37 -5.21 -47.07
N PRO A 232 -6.04 -4.16 -47.87
CA PRO A 232 -4.90 -3.31 -47.56
C PRO A 232 -5.13 -2.55 -46.24
N TYR A 233 -4.07 -2.39 -45.46
CA TYR A 233 -4.08 -1.44 -44.37
C TYR A 233 -3.97 -0.02 -44.89
N GLU A 234 -4.89 0.83 -44.47
CA GLU A 234 -4.85 2.26 -44.79
C GLU A 234 -4.08 2.98 -43.69
N ASN A 235 -2.92 3.57 -44.04
CA ASN A 235 -2.12 4.29 -43.04
C ASN A 235 -2.73 5.67 -42.77
N PRO A 236 -3.11 6.03 -41.53
CA PRO A 236 -3.66 7.33 -41.20
C PRO A 236 -2.79 8.51 -41.65
N HIS A 237 -1.45 8.37 -41.66
CA HIS A 237 -0.56 9.43 -42.09
C HIS A 237 -0.67 9.80 -43.57
N ASP A 238 -1.26 8.93 -44.41
CA ASP A 238 -1.50 9.18 -45.82
C ASP A 238 -2.85 9.89 -46.07
N HIS A 239 -3.61 10.18 -45.00
CA HIS A 239 -4.93 10.78 -45.08
C HIS A 239 -5.02 12.16 -44.40
N PRO A 240 -5.86 13.08 -44.88
CA PRO A 240 -6.08 14.38 -44.24
C PRO A 240 -6.53 14.23 -42.78
N GLY A 241 -5.95 15.03 -41.89
CA GLY A 241 -6.29 14.96 -40.47
C GLY A 241 -5.70 13.78 -39.72
N VAL A 242 -4.81 12.99 -40.37
CA VAL A 242 -4.16 11.80 -39.77
C VAL A 242 -5.20 10.83 -39.18
N PHE A 243 -6.33 10.67 -39.92
CA PHE A 243 -7.42 9.80 -39.48
C PHE A 243 -7.99 9.01 -40.67
N VAL A 244 -8.28 7.73 -40.44
CA VAL A 244 -8.97 6.86 -41.38
C VAL A 244 -10.00 6.00 -40.64
N ALA A 245 -11.22 5.93 -41.23
CA ALA A 245 -12.32 5.15 -40.65
C ALA A 245 -12.20 3.67 -41.07
N GLN A 246 -11.27 2.91 -40.46
CA GLN A 246 -11.18 1.46 -40.68
C GLN A 246 -11.39 0.73 -39.36
N PRO A 247 -11.88 -0.54 -39.36
CA PRO A 247 -12.12 -1.29 -38.15
C PRO A 247 -10.79 -1.81 -37.59
N TYR A 248 -10.52 -1.54 -36.30
CA TYR A 248 -9.33 -2.02 -35.59
C TYR A 248 -9.63 -3.16 -34.60
N GLN A 249 -10.91 -3.42 -34.33
CA GLN A 249 -11.35 -4.49 -33.47
C GLN A 249 -11.74 -5.74 -34.30
N PRO A 250 -11.70 -6.95 -33.70
CA PRO A 250 -12.28 -8.12 -34.31
C PRO A 250 -13.77 -7.91 -34.60
N PRO A 251 -14.35 -8.58 -35.66
CA PRO A 251 -15.72 -8.32 -36.12
C PRO A 251 -16.80 -8.41 -35.02
N HIS A 252 -16.67 -9.34 -34.09
CA HIS A 252 -17.64 -9.52 -33.00
C HIS A 252 -17.56 -8.42 -31.91
N LEU A 253 -16.54 -7.59 -31.92
CA LEU A 253 -16.33 -6.45 -31.01
C LEU A 253 -16.56 -5.10 -31.71
N HIS A 254 -16.94 -5.09 -32.99
CA HIS A 254 -17.15 -3.84 -33.70
C HIS A 254 -18.18 -2.96 -32.99
N GLY A 255 -17.79 -1.70 -32.75
CA GLY A 255 -18.62 -0.72 -32.05
C GLY A 255 -18.60 -0.82 -30.53
N LYS A 256 -17.91 -1.82 -29.95
CA LYS A 256 -17.74 -1.90 -28.50
C LYS A 256 -16.74 -0.84 -28.04
N THR A 257 -17.17 0.03 -27.14
CA THR A 257 -16.35 1.07 -26.54
C THR A 257 -15.98 0.67 -25.11
N TYR A 258 -14.72 0.88 -24.73
CA TYR A 258 -14.23 0.59 -23.39
C TYR A 258 -13.92 1.85 -22.60
N TYR A 259 -13.33 2.85 -23.26
CA TYR A 259 -12.93 4.08 -22.64
C TYR A 259 -13.99 5.17 -22.82
N HIS A 260 -14.48 5.70 -21.69
CA HIS A 260 -15.49 6.75 -21.64
C HIS A 260 -14.98 7.89 -20.75
N PRO A 261 -14.40 8.95 -21.31
CA PRO A 261 -13.84 10.05 -20.52
C PRO A 261 -14.90 10.76 -19.69
N LEU A 262 -14.48 11.35 -18.57
CA LEU A 262 -15.34 12.09 -17.65
C LEU A 262 -15.41 13.60 -17.93
N SER A 263 -14.59 14.14 -18.80
CA SER A 263 -14.40 15.58 -18.99
C SER A 263 -13.99 16.29 -17.70
N VAL A 264 -13.07 15.68 -16.94
CA VAL A 264 -12.51 16.20 -15.71
C VAL A 264 -11.00 16.39 -15.91
N GLY A 265 -10.45 17.52 -15.47
CA GLY A 265 -9.04 17.84 -15.68
C GLY A 265 -8.71 17.91 -17.17
N GLU A 266 -7.68 17.15 -17.60
CA GLU A 266 -7.26 17.05 -19.01
C GLU A 266 -7.99 15.93 -19.78
N GLU A 267 -8.80 15.12 -19.12
CA GLU A 267 -9.55 14.05 -19.75
C GLU A 267 -10.73 14.63 -20.56
N LYS A 268 -10.71 14.40 -21.86
CA LYS A 268 -11.71 14.94 -22.80
C LYS A 268 -12.36 13.85 -23.63
#